data_8dd90275cc30de638d07997b875a6ace
#
_entry.id   8dd90275cc30de638d07997b875a6ace
#
_cell.length_a   1.000
_cell.length_b   1.000
_cell.length_c   1.000
_cell.angle_alpha   90.00
_cell.angle_beta   90.00
_cell.angle_gamma   90.00
#
_symmetry.space_group_name_H-M   'P 1'
#
loop_
_entity.id
_entity.type
_entity.pdbx_description
1 polymer ?
#
loop_
_entity_poly.entity_id
_entity_poly.type
_entity_poly.pdbx_seq_one_letter_code
_entity_poly.pdbx_strand_id
1 'polypeptide(L)'
;MLGALTLVRGEGHPPWGEADLALVEDLTHRIALALDKARLYAETQAVAVRLQRSLLPDLPVVPGLRITARYSPALATAQIGGDWYDSFVLPESGDTTLIIGDVTGHDLHAAVTMSQIRNMLRGIACDRREPPGMILRRLDLAVDALYSHRTATCVYALLKGQEGGPYQLEWASAGHPPPLLVTADGDTTYLWEAHGLLLGVDPHAERPSACLPLPEGSTLLLYTDGLIERRGESMDHGMTRLRQHAAVLVDQDIDELSDELMNGLVAGAHDDIALLALRLPQSDEGVSP
;
A
#
# COMPACT_ATOMS: atom_id res chain seq x y z
N MET A 1 16.27 12.84 33.74
CA MET A 1 17.50 12.03 33.94
C MET A 1 17.39 10.83 33.06
N LEU A 2 18.31 10.66 32.07
CA LEU A 2 18.25 9.55 31.07
C LEU A 2 18.94 8.28 31.60
N GLY A 3 19.87 8.41 32.51
CA GLY A 3 20.65 7.32 33.09
C GLY A 3 21.81 7.83 33.96
N ALA A 4 22.60 6.90 34.46
CA ALA A 4 23.82 7.18 35.19
C ALA A 4 24.95 6.30 34.62
N LEU A 5 26.15 6.87 34.42
CA LEU A 5 27.33 6.15 34.02
C LEU A 5 28.24 6.02 35.27
N THR A 6 28.54 4.78 35.67
CA THR A 6 29.45 4.52 36.79
C THR A 6 30.74 3.94 36.24
N LEU A 7 31.86 4.57 36.57
CA LEU A 7 33.17 4.09 36.19
C LEU A 7 33.89 3.58 37.43
N VAL A 8 34.51 2.41 37.32
CA VAL A 8 35.25 1.80 38.42
C VAL A 8 36.68 1.53 37.96
N ARG A 9 37.68 1.89 38.80
CA ARG A 9 39.09 1.52 38.63
C ARG A 9 39.45 0.39 39.57
N GLY A 10 40.19 -0.57 39.06
CA GLY A 10 40.69 -1.67 39.87
C GLY A 10 41.82 -1.23 40.81
N GLU A 11 42.13 -2.06 41.81
CA GLU A 11 43.27 -1.85 42.73
C GLU A 11 44.60 -1.76 41.97
N GLY A 12 45.49 -0.83 42.40
CA GLY A 12 46.80 -0.64 41.77
C GLY A 12 46.85 0.43 40.66
N HIS A 13 45.75 1.04 40.31
CA HIS A 13 45.73 2.16 39.36
C HIS A 13 45.80 3.52 40.10
N PRO A 14 46.43 4.57 39.49
CA PRO A 14 46.42 5.90 40.07
C PRO A 14 45.00 6.46 40.22
N PRO A 15 44.75 7.36 41.17
CA PRO A 15 43.44 8.01 41.31
C PRO A 15 43.07 8.77 40.05
N TRP A 16 41.77 9.03 39.87
CA TRP A 16 41.22 9.77 38.73
C TRP A 16 41.82 11.19 38.71
N GLY A 17 42.47 11.57 37.60
CA GLY A 17 42.98 12.91 37.37
C GLY A 17 41.97 13.82 36.68
N GLU A 18 42.26 15.14 36.61
CA GLU A 18 41.41 16.13 35.94
C GLU A 18 41.17 15.80 34.46
N ALA A 19 42.17 15.26 33.77
CA ALA A 19 42.06 14.84 32.37
C ALA A 19 41.11 13.65 32.21
N ASP A 20 41.10 12.70 33.14
CA ASP A 20 40.16 11.57 33.14
C ASP A 20 38.74 12.05 33.38
N LEU A 21 38.54 12.99 34.30
CA LEU A 21 37.22 13.56 34.59
C LEU A 21 36.67 14.33 33.39
N ALA A 22 37.47 15.16 32.74
CA ALA A 22 37.10 15.92 31.56
C ALA A 22 36.69 14.96 30.39
N LEU A 23 37.42 13.86 30.19
CA LEU A 23 37.09 12.85 29.20
C LEU A 23 35.76 12.18 29.51
N VAL A 24 35.52 11.80 30.75
CA VAL A 24 34.29 11.16 31.20
C VAL A 24 33.08 12.10 31.04
N GLU A 25 33.24 13.38 31.37
CA GLU A 25 32.22 14.41 31.19
C GLU A 25 31.85 14.57 29.69
N ASP A 26 32.85 14.68 28.78
CA ASP A 26 32.60 14.76 27.33
C ASP A 26 31.93 13.50 26.81
N LEU A 27 32.40 12.31 27.19
CA LEU A 27 31.73 11.05 26.79
C LEU A 27 30.30 10.96 27.30
N THR A 28 30.08 11.33 28.56
CA THR A 28 28.73 11.30 29.16
C THR A 28 27.80 12.27 28.44
N HIS A 29 28.29 13.46 28.09
CA HIS A 29 27.50 14.44 27.33
C HIS A 29 27.17 13.92 25.94
N ARG A 30 28.12 13.33 25.22
CA ARG A 30 27.87 12.72 23.89
C ARG A 30 26.88 11.56 23.95
N ILE A 31 27.01 10.68 24.95
CA ILE A 31 26.11 9.56 25.18
C ILE A 31 24.69 10.08 25.46
N ALA A 32 24.57 11.07 26.36
CA ALA A 32 23.28 11.66 26.71
C ALA A 32 22.61 12.29 25.50
N LEU A 33 23.36 13.05 24.67
CA LEU A 33 22.85 13.65 23.44
C LEU A 33 22.43 12.60 22.43
N ALA A 34 23.19 11.51 22.25
CA ALA A 34 22.86 10.42 21.34
C ALA A 34 21.59 9.67 21.78
N LEU A 35 21.46 9.40 23.09
CA LEU A 35 20.28 8.74 23.66
C LEU A 35 19.03 9.62 23.54
N ASP A 36 19.14 10.92 23.80
CA ASP A 36 18.03 11.86 23.69
C ASP A 36 17.55 11.96 22.23
N LYS A 37 18.50 12.07 21.28
CA LYS A 37 18.20 12.05 19.84
C LYS A 37 17.52 10.75 19.40
N ALA A 38 18.02 9.59 19.87
CA ALA A 38 17.44 8.30 19.54
C ALA A 38 16.01 8.15 20.11
N ARG A 39 15.78 8.64 21.34
CA ARG A 39 14.45 8.63 21.96
C ARG A 39 13.47 9.52 21.21
N LEU A 40 13.86 10.76 20.90
CA LEU A 40 13.03 11.70 20.16
C LEU A 40 12.67 11.14 18.77
N TYR A 41 13.63 10.51 18.11
CA TYR A 41 13.43 9.82 16.84
C TYR A 41 12.41 8.69 16.97
N ALA A 42 12.54 7.81 17.97
CA ALA A 42 11.60 6.71 18.20
C ALA A 42 10.18 7.20 18.53
N GLU A 43 10.05 8.28 19.33
CA GLU A 43 8.77 8.90 19.64
C GLU A 43 8.09 9.47 18.36
N THR A 44 8.87 10.18 17.53
CA THR A 44 8.37 10.73 16.26
C THR A 44 7.94 9.61 15.31
N GLN A 45 8.72 8.56 15.18
CA GLN A 45 8.39 7.39 14.36
C GLN A 45 7.12 6.69 14.85
N ALA A 46 6.94 6.53 16.16
CA ALA A 46 5.74 5.93 16.71
C ALA A 46 4.47 6.77 16.45
N VAL A 47 4.59 8.10 16.41
CA VAL A 47 3.48 8.99 16.02
C VAL A 47 3.18 8.84 14.54
N ALA A 48 4.20 8.85 13.67
CA ALA A 48 4.04 8.67 12.23
C ALA A 48 3.32 7.36 11.88
N VAL A 49 3.78 6.24 12.42
CA VAL A 49 3.16 4.91 12.22
C VAL A 49 1.71 4.87 12.70
N ARG A 50 1.41 5.49 13.85
CA ARG A 50 0.02 5.56 14.35
C ARG A 50 -0.86 6.40 13.45
N LEU A 51 -0.39 7.54 12.97
CA LEU A 51 -1.13 8.40 12.06
C LEU A 51 -1.43 7.64 10.76
N GLN A 52 -0.42 7.01 10.17
CA GLN A 52 -0.57 6.23 8.93
C GLN A 52 -1.61 5.11 9.07
N ARG A 53 -1.53 4.32 10.16
CA ARG A 53 -2.55 3.29 10.43
C ARG A 53 -3.96 3.85 10.58
N SER A 54 -4.11 5.06 11.15
CA SER A 54 -5.42 5.71 11.28
C SER A 54 -5.97 6.24 9.95
N LEU A 55 -5.12 6.39 8.95
CA LEU A 55 -5.52 6.79 7.60
C LEU A 55 -5.95 5.61 6.71
N LEU A 56 -5.58 4.36 7.06
CA LEU A 56 -6.01 3.18 6.31
C LEU A 56 -7.46 2.82 6.69
N PRO A 57 -8.31 2.47 5.70
CA PRO A 57 -9.70 2.12 5.95
C PRO A 57 -9.84 0.69 6.45
N ASP A 58 -10.94 0.43 7.17
CA ASP A 58 -11.44 -0.92 7.36
C ASP A 58 -12.03 -1.46 6.05
N LEU A 59 -11.76 -2.72 5.75
CA LEU A 59 -12.29 -3.38 4.56
C LEU A 59 -13.73 -3.84 4.78
N PRO A 60 -14.59 -3.80 3.74
CA PRO A 60 -15.95 -4.28 3.84
C PRO A 60 -15.99 -5.81 3.96
N VAL A 61 -16.94 -6.31 4.71
CA VAL A 61 -17.30 -7.74 4.70
C VAL A 61 -18.40 -7.93 3.65
N VAL A 62 -18.05 -8.61 2.56
CA VAL A 62 -18.98 -8.88 1.44
C VAL A 62 -19.22 -10.39 1.37
N PRO A 63 -20.49 -10.84 1.45
CA PRO A 63 -20.80 -12.27 1.34
C PRO A 63 -20.21 -12.90 0.07
N GLY A 64 -19.61 -14.07 0.21
CA GLY A 64 -18.98 -14.80 -0.88
C GLY A 64 -17.63 -14.26 -1.37
N LEU A 65 -17.17 -13.09 -0.91
CA LEU A 65 -15.87 -12.53 -1.27
C LEU A 65 -14.90 -12.55 -0.09
N ARG A 66 -13.64 -12.86 -0.37
CA ARG A 66 -12.54 -12.70 0.59
C ARG A 66 -11.71 -11.50 0.17
N ILE A 67 -11.64 -10.47 1.00
CA ILE A 67 -10.86 -9.25 0.74
C ILE A 67 -9.89 -9.07 1.90
N THR A 68 -8.62 -8.92 1.58
CA THR A 68 -7.57 -8.65 2.58
C THR A 68 -6.62 -7.57 2.08
N ALA A 69 -5.99 -6.87 3.00
CA ALA A 69 -4.96 -5.89 2.66
C ALA A 69 -3.76 -6.01 3.60
N ARG A 70 -2.60 -5.65 3.07
CA ARG A 70 -1.36 -5.53 3.83
C ARG A 70 -0.73 -4.17 3.54
N TYR A 71 -0.12 -3.62 4.57
CA TYR A 71 0.61 -2.36 4.47
C TYR A 71 1.92 -2.47 5.26
N SER A 72 3.02 -2.13 4.61
CA SER A 72 4.35 -2.08 5.23
C SER A 72 4.98 -0.70 4.99
N PRO A 73 5.17 0.11 6.02
CA PRO A 73 5.85 1.40 5.87
C PRO A 73 7.34 1.22 5.59
N ALA A 74 7.95 2.13 4.85
CA ALA A 74 9.39 2.19 4.65
C ALA A 74 10.14 2.31 5.98
N LEU A 75 11.04 1.37 6.25
CA LEU A 75 11.74 1.27 7.56
C LEU A 75 12.79 2.36 7.80
N ALA A 76 13.22 3.09 6.78
CA ALA A 76 14.43 3.93 6.85
C ALA A 76 14.21 5.33 7.45
N THR A 77 12.99 5.81 7.56
CA THR A 77 12.71 7.19 8.02
C THR A 77 11.39 7.24 8.81
N ALA A 78 11.32 8.18 9.77
CA ALA A 78 10.06 8.50 10.48
C ALA A 78 9.08 9.26 9.57
N GLN A 79 8.90 8.76 8.34
CA GLN A 79 8.10 9.38 7.29
C GLN A 79 6.77 8.63 7.14
N ILE A 80 5.77 9.33 6.67
CA ILE A 80 4.43 8.82 6.42
C ILE A 80 4.29 8.71 4.91
N GLY A 81 3.94 7.51 4.41
CA GLY A 81 3.89 7.24 2.98
C GLY A 81 2.72 7.85 2.24
N GLY A 82 2.90 7.91 0.91
CA GLY A 82 1.88 8.28 -0.06
C GLY A 82 0.94 7.15 -0.47
N ASP A 83 1.33 5.91 -0.16
CA ASP A 83 0.59 4.70 -0.52
C ASP A 83 -0.72 4.55 0.22
N TRP A 84 -1.76 4.12 -0.49
CA TRP A 84 -3.03 3.77 0.14
C TRP A 84 -3.74 2.65 -0.62
N TYR A 85 -4.61 1.96 0.09
CA TYR A 85 -5.66 1.13 -0.48
C TYR A 85 -7.02 1.58 0.04
N ASP A 86 -8.09 1.18 -0.64
CA ASP A 86 -9.44 1.37 -0.19
C ASP A 86 -10.38 0.32 -0.79
N SER A 87 -11.43 -0.02 -0.06
CA SER A 87 -12.51 -0.86 -0.56
C SER A 87 -13.79 -0.55 0.22
N PHE A 88 -14.89 -0.43 -0.49
CA PHE A 88 -16.22 -0.22 0.09
C PHE A 88 -17.29 -0.67 -0.91
N VAL A 89 -18.49 -0.93 -0.39
CA VAL A 89 -19.64 -1.29 -1.22
C VAL A 89 -20.37 -0.02 -1.61
N LEU A 90 -20.68 0.12 -2.89
CA LEU A 90 -21.44 1.26 -3.42
C LEU A 90 -22.89 1.20 -2.91
N PRO A 91 -23.42 2.30 -2.32
CA PRO A 91 -24.70 2.26 -1.62
C PRO A 91 -25.89 1.86 -2.48
N GLU A 92 -25.86 2.22 -3.76
CA GLU A 92 -27.01 2.03 -4.64
C GLU A 92 -26.96 0.77 -5.51
N SER A 93 -25.74 0.41 -6.01
CA SER A 93 -25.58 -0.77 -6.89
C SER A 93 -25.22 -2.03 -6.13
N GLY A 94 -24.65 -1.91 -4.94
CA GLY A 94 -24.09 -3.04 -4.19
C GLY A 94 -22.74 -3.53 -4.75
N ASP A 95 -22.20 -2.87 -5.79
CA ASP A 95 -20.91 -3.24 -6.35
C ASP A 95 -19.78 -2.98 -5.34
N THR A 96 -18.78 -3.85 -5.32
CA THR A 96 -17.62 -3.69 -4.46
C THR A 96 -16.52 -2.92 -5.18
N THR A 97 -16.05 -1.84 -4.55
CA THR A 97 -14.90 -1.08 -5.07
C THR A 97 -13.59 -1.70 -4.59
N LEU A 98 -12.57 -1.65 -5.44
CA LEU A 98 -11.19 -1.95 -5.11
C LEU A 98 -10.33 -0.80 -5.60
N ILE A 99 -9.57 -0.19 -4.70
CA ILE A 99 -8.79 1.01 -4.98
C ILE A 99 -7.40 0.82 -4.42
N ILE A 100 -6.40 1.20 -5.18
CA ILE A 100 -5.04 1.33 -4.72
C ILE A 100 -4.41 2.54 -5.40
N GLY A 101 -3.46 3.18 -4.75
CA GLY A 101 -2.77 4.31 -5.33
C GLY A 101 -1.56 4.72 -4.52
N ASP A 102 -0.81 5.65 -5.09
CA ASP A 102 0.38 6.25 -4.49
C ASP A 102 0.48 7.73 -4.88
N VAL A 103 0.76 8.58 -3.90
CA VAL A 103 1.03 10.01 -4.07
C VAL A 103 2.53 10.24 -4.08
N THR A 104 3.03 10.91 -5.09
CA THR A 104 4.45 11.25 -5.19
C THR A 104 4.99 11.92 -3.93
N GLY A 105 5.95 11.26 -3.28
CA GLY A 105 6.62 11.73 -2.06
C GLY A 105 6.26 10.90 -0.82
N HIS A 106 7.10 11.02 0.20
CA HIS A 106 7.04 10.22 1.43
C HIS A 106 7.14 11.11 2.67
N ASP A 107 6.41 12.22 2.69
CA ASP A 107 6.36 13.16 3.80
C ASP A 107 4.90 13.34 4.31
N LEU A 108 4.75 14.11 5.38
CA LEU A 108 3.43 14.41 5.93
C LEU A 108 2.50 15.07 4.90
N HIS A 109 3.05 15.85 3.94
CA HIS A 109 2.25 16.46 2.90
C HIS A 109 1.74 15.43 1.90
N ALA A 110 2.53 14.41 1.56
CA ALA A 110 2.09 13.30 0.73
C ALA A 110 0.92 12.55 1.41
N ALA A 111 1.04 12.23 2.69
CA ALA A 111 -0.03 11.56 3.44
C ALA A 111 -1.32 12.39 3.55
N VAL A 112 -1.21 13.71 3.73
CA VAL A 112 -2.38 14.61 3.71
C VAL A 112 -3.03 14.60 2.33
N THR A 113 -2.24 14.74 1.25
CA THR A 113 -2.73 14.71 -0.13
C THR A 113 -3.37 13.37 -0.44
N MET A 114 -2.75 12.25 -0.05
CA MET A 114 -3.30 10.90 -0.19
C MET A 114 -4.68 10.79 0.45
N SER A 115 -4.80 11.23 1.71
CA SER A 115 -6.10 11.19 2.42
C SER A 115 -7.18 12.02 1.72
N GLN A 116 -6.80 13.16 1.17
CA GLN A 116 -7.72 14.04 0.42
C GLN A 116 -8.16 13.41 -0.90
N ILE A 117 -7.22 12.89 -1.70
CA ILE A 117 -7.50 12.20 -2.97
C ILE A 117 -8.40 11.00 -2.73
N ARG A 118 -8.08 10.16 -1.75
CA ARG A 118 -8.88 9.00 -1.39
C ARG A 118 -10.31 9.38 -1.02
N ASN A 119 -10.50 10.39 -0.16
CA ASN A 119 -11.83 10.82 0.26
C ASN A 119 -12.62 11.48 -0.87
N MET A 120 -11.97 12.23 -1.77
CA MET A 120 -12.63 12.74 -2.97
C MET A 120 -13.07 11.61 -3.89
N LEU A 121 -12.21 10.61 -4.12
CA LEU A 121 -12.57 9.43 -4.93
C LEU A 121 -13.76 8.70 -4.34
N ARG A 122 -13.79 8.46 -3.03
CA ARG A 122 -14.96 7.88 -2.34
C ARG A 122 -16.23 8.70 -2.58
N GLY A 123 -16.17 10.00 -2.37
CA GLY A 123 -17.33 10.89 -2.57
C GLY A 123 -17.84 10.86 -4.01
N ILE A 124 -16.94 10.93 -5.00
CA ILE A 124 -17.29 10.88 -6.42
C ILE A 124 -17.90 9.51 -6.77
N ALA A 125 -17.28 8.42 -6.33
CA ALA A 125 -17.75 7.06 -6.61
C ALA A 125 -19.11 6.76 -6.00
N CYS A 126 -19.40 7.26 -4.80
CA CYS A 126 -20.70 7.11 -4.15
C CYS A 126 -21.81 7.93 -4.80
N ASP A 127 -21.48 9.10 -5.38
CA ASP A 127 -22.46 10.00 -6.02
C ASP A 127 -22.72 9.66 -7.49
N ARG A 128 -21.79 8.99 -8.18
CA ARG A 128 -21.82 8.81 -9.62
C ARG A 128 -21.81 7.34 -10.03
N ARG A 129 -22.79 6.96 -10.88
CA ARG A 129 -22.83 5.65 -11.54
C ARG A 129 -22.20 5.76 -12.93
N GLU A 130 -20.90 5.95 -12.95
CA GLU A 130 -20.16 6.13 -14.19
C GLU A 130 -19.07 5.05 -14.31
N PRO A 131 -18.62 4.73 -15.54
CA PRO A 131 -17.50 3.82 -15.73
C PRO A 131 -16.23 4.30 -14.98
N PRO A 132 -15.34 3.39 -14.54
CA PRO A 132 -14.15 3.70 -13.77
C PRO A 132 -13.29 4.83 -14.33
N GLY A 133 -13.09 4.87 -15.66
CA GLY A 133 -12.33 5.96 -16.30
C GLY A 133 -12.98 7.33 -16.13
N MET A 134 -14.31 7.40 -16.13
CA MET A 134 -15.02 8.67 -15.90
C MET A 134 -14.93 9.12 -14.45
N ILE A 135 -14.94 8.19 -13.51
CA ILE A 135 -14.70 8.49 -12.08
C ILE A 135 -13.29 9.04 -11.88
N LEU A 136 -12.25 8.38 -12.45
CA LEU A 136 -10.86 8.88 -12.38
C LEU A 136 -10.70 10.23 -13.08
N ARG A 137 -11.40 10.48 -14.19
CA ARG A 137 -11.39 11.79 -14.86
C ARG A 137 -11.95 12.89 -13.97
N ARG A 138 -13.05 12.63 -13.25
CA ARG A 138 -13.62 13.59 -12.29
C ARG A 138 -12.69 13.87 -11.14
N LEU A 139 -12.02 12.82 -10.65
CA LEU A 139 -11.01 12.94 -9.62
C LEU A 139 -9.85 13.82 -10.10
N ASP A 140 -9.37 13.61 -11.33
CA ASP A 140 -8.27 14.37 -11.92
C ASP A 140 -8.59 15.86 -12.03
N LEU A 141 -9.79 16.20 -12.52
CA LEU A 141 -10.29 17.57 -12.55
C LEU A 141 -10.35 18.21 -11.15
N ALA A 142 -10.74 17.43 -10.14
CA ALA A 142 -10.79 17.91 -8.77
C ALA A 142 -9.38 18.11 -8.18
N VAL A 143 -8.46 17.21 -8.47
CA VAL A 143 -7.04 17.30 -8.06
C VAL A 143 -6.39 18.52 -8.71
N ASP A 144 -6.55 18.74 -10.00
CA ASP A 144 -6.03 19.91 -10.70
C ASP A 144 -6.56 21.23 -10.14
N ALA A 145 -7.87 21.27 -9.86
CA ALA A 145 -8.52 22.49 -9.35
C ALA A 145 -8.13 22.83 -7.89
N LEU A 146 -7.83 21.83 -7.07
CA LEU A 146 -7.65 22.00 -5.61
C LEU A 146 -6.20 21.88 -5.15
N TYR A 147 -5.36 21.18 -5.90
CA TYR A 147 -3.98 20.84 -5.50
C TYR A 147 -3.01 21.08 -6.65
N SER A 148 -2.39 22.27 -6.67
CA SER A 148 -1.40 22.62 -7.68
C SER A 148 -0.17 21.70 -7.60
N HIS A 149 0.21 21.10 -8.73
CA HIS A 149 1.45 20.33 -8.92
C HIS A 149 1.59 19.03 -8.08
N ARG A 150 0.49 18.40 -7.71
CA ARG A 150 0.51 17.09 -7.08
C ARG A 150 0.13 16.01 -8.08
N THR A 151 0.96 14.98 -8.16
CA THR A 151 0.71 13.82 -9.00
C THR A 151 0.48 12.59 -8.13
N ALA A 152 -0.38 11.71 -8.60
CA ALA A 152 -0.62 10.42 -7.96
C ALA A 152 -0.88 9.34 -9.00
N THR A 153 -0.56 8.11 -8.66
CA THR A 153 -1.01 6.94 -9.39
C THR A 153 -2.24 6.35 -8.71
N CYS A 154 -3.15 5.75 -9.48
CA CYS A 154 -4.34 5.14 -8.90
C CYS A 154 -4.95 4.09 -9.84
N VAL A 155 -5.37 2.95 -9.27
CA VAL A 155 -6.35 2.05 -9.88
C VAL A 155 -7.66 2.21 -9.15
N TYR A 156 -8.73 2.39 -9.92
CA TYR A 156 -10.11 2.31 -9.44
C TYR A 156 -10.82 1.18 -10.18
N ALA A 157 -11.28 0.18 -9.43
CA ALA A 157 -11.96 -0.98 -9.98
C ALA A 157 -13.30 -1.23 -9.28
N LEU A 158 -14.25 -1.76 -10.04
CA LEU A 158 -15.56 -2.18 -9.60
C LEU A 158 -15.72 -3.68 -9.85
N LEU A 159 -15.98 -4.42 -8.80
CA LEU A 159 -16.43 -5.80 -8.90
C LEU A 159 -17.95 -5.82 -8.90
N LYS A 160 -18.52 -6.23 -10.01
CA LYS A 160 -19.96 -6.41 -10.25
C LYS A 160 -20.30 -7.89 -10.19
N GLY A 161 -21.39 -8.22 -9.57
CA GLY A 161 -21.88 -9.60 -9.44
C GLY A 161 -22.55 -9.85 -8.10
N GLN A 162 -23.07 -11.06 -7.94
CA GLN A 162 -23.73 -11.49 -6.71
C GLN A 162 -23.22 -12.88 -6.33
N GLU A 163 -23.36 -13.24 -5.08
CA GLU A 163 -23.03 -14.57 -4.58
C GLU A 163 -23.75 -15.66 -5.40
N GLY A 164 -22.97 -16.62 -5.93
CA GLY A 164 -23.47 -17.69 -6.79
C GLY A 164 -23.70 -17.29 -8.26
N GLY A 165 -23.37 -16.05 -8.65
CA GLY A 165 -23.43 -15.57 -10.04
C GLY A 165 -22.05 -15.24 -10.61
N PRO A 166 -22.00 -14.95 -11.92
CA PRO A 166 -20.75 -14.54 -12.54
C PRO A 166 -20.30 -13.18 -12.03
N TYR A 167 -19.01 -13.05 -11.76
CA TYR A 167 -18.38 -11.78 -11.39
C TYR A 167 -17.72 -11.14 -12.61
N GLN A 168 -17.81 -9.81 -12.67
CA GLN A 168 -17.21 -8.99 -13.70
C GLN A 168 -16.40 -7.85 -13.07
N LEU A 169 -15.17 -7.69 -13.50
CA LEU A 169 -14.31 -6.59 -13.11
C LEU A 169 -14.40 -5.48 -14.16
N GLU A 170 -14.73 -4.26 -13.73
CA GLU A 170 -14.52 -3.05 -14.53
C GLU A 170 -13.43 -2.21 -13.86
N TRP A 171 -12.45 -1.71 -14.62
CA TRP A 171 -11.37 -0.91 -14.02
C TRP A 171 -10.85 0.18 -14.93
N ALA A 172 -10.13 1.11 -14.33
CA ALA A 172 -9.29 2.10 -14.97
C ALA A 172 -8.03 2.35 -14.13
N SER A 173 -6.91 2.65 -14.78
CA SER A 173 -5.65 2.96 -14.14
C SER A 173 -5.15 4.33 -14.55
N ALA A 174 -4.72 5.11 -13.59
CA ALA A 174 -4.03 6.39 -13.75
C ALA A 174 -2.54 6.21 -13.43
N GLY A 175 -1.76 5.65 -14.37
CA GLY A 175 -0.31 5.50 -14.24
C GLY A 175 0.18 4.52 -13.17
N HIS A 176 -0.72 3.72 -12.59
CA HIS A 176 -0.41 2.78 -11.53
C HIS A 176 0.01 1.42 -12.09
N PRO A 177 0.85 0.63 -11.39
CA PRO A 177 1.16 -0.73 -11.80
C PRO A 177 -0.11 -1.55 -12.09
N PRO A 178 -0.10 -2.42 -13.14
CA PRO A 178 -1.29 -3.15 -13.54
C PRO A 178 -1.71 -4.18 -12.47
N PRO A 179 -3.00 -4.33 -12.20
CA PRO A 179 -3.48 -5.43 -11.36
C PRO A 179 -3.05 -6.79 -11.91
N LEU A 180 -2.76 -7.73 -11.02
CA LEU A 180 -2.44 -9.11 -11.37
C LEU A 180 -3.64 -10.01 -11.08
N LEU A 181 -4.16 -10.64 -12.11
CA LEU A 181 -5.17 -11.69 -12.00
C LEU A 181 -4.46 -13.05 -11.95
N VAL A 182 -4.83 -13.87 -10.95
CA VAL A 182 -4.37 -15.25 -10.79
C VAL A 182 -5.61 -16.15 -10.78
N THR A 183 -5.71 -17.07 -11.74
CA THR A 183 -6.82 -18.04 -11.78
C THR A 183 -6.64 -19.14 -10.75
N ALA A 184 -7.68 -19.93 -10.48
CA ALA A 184 -7.60 -21.07 -9.57
C ALA A 184 -6.56 -22.13 -10.03
N ASP A 185 -6.28 -22.22 -11.33
CA ASP A 185 -5.27 -23.12 -11.91
C ASP A 185 -3.85 -22.56 -11.83
N GLY A 186 -3.65 -21.36 -11.27
CA GLY A 186 -2.35 -20.70 -11.18
C GLY A 186 -1.90 -19.93 -12.42
N ASP A 187 -2.75 -19.83 -13.44
CA ASP A 187 -2.48 -18.94 -14.59
C ASP A 187 -2.53 -17.48 -14.16
N THR A 188 -1.60 -16.69 -14.69
CA THR A 188 -1.42 -15.30 -14.27
C THR A 188 -1.47 -14.32 -15.43
N THR A 189 -2.20 -13.23 -15.28
CA THR A 189 -2.34 -12.18 -16.30
C THR A 189 -2.29 -10.78 -15.69
N TYR A 190 -1.45 -9.90 -16.22
CA TYR A 190 -1.46 -8.48 -15.88
C TYR A 190 -2.50 -7.73 -16.71
N LEU A 191 -3.31 -6.91 -16.05
CA LEU A 191 -4.43 -6.17 -16.66
C LEU A 191 -3.97 -4.78 -17.12
N TRP A 192 -3.50 -4.68 -18.36
CA TRP A 192 -2.95 -3.44 -18.95
C TRP A 192 -3.96 -2.57 -19.71
N GLU A 193 -5.13 -3.10 -20.06
CA GLU A 193 -6.03 -2.55 -21.09
C GLU A 193 -6.57 -1.16 -20.76
N ALA A 194 -6.67 -0.81 -19.48
CA ALA A 194 -7.24 0.48 -19.04
C ALA A 194 -6.17 1.42 -18.47
N HIS A 195 -4.94 1.34 -18.95
CA HIS A 195 -3.82 2.15 -18.46
C HIS A 195 -3.85 3.56 -19.07
N GLY A 196 -3.66 4.58 -18.22
CA GLY A 196 -3.65 6.00 -18.60
C GLY A 196 -2.59 6.80 -17.85
N LEU A 197 -2.55 8.12 -18.07
CA LEU A 197 -1.62 9.03 -17.41
C LEU A 197 -1.89 9.13 -15.90
N LEU A 198 -0.86 9.51 -15.12
CA LEU A 198 -0.99 9.84 -13.70
C LEU A 198 -2.04 10.94 -13.48
N LEU A 199 -2.64 10.95 -12.31
CA LEU A 199 -3.48 12.08 -11.85
C LEU A 199 -2.62 13.33 -11.69
N GLY A 200 -3.18 14.49 -12.03
CA GLY A 200 -2.51 15.78 -11.89
C GLY A 200 -1.51 16.13 -13.01
N VAL A 201 -1.39 15.30 -14.07
CA VAL A 201 -0.53 15.59 -15.23
C VAL A 201 -1.29 16.30 -16.34
N ASP A 202 -2.44 15.75 -16.73
CA ASP A 202 -3.36 16.34 -17.71
C ASP A 202 -4.80 15.98 -17.34
N PRO A 203 -5.57 16.93 -16.78
CA PRO A 203 -6.94 16.68 -16.36
C PRO A 203 -7.92 16.45 -17.54
N HIS A 204 -7.47 16.73 -18.77
CA HIS A 204 -8.25 16.50 -19.99
C HIS A 204 -7.89 15.21 -20.72
N ALA A 205 -6.87 14.48 -20.25
CA ALA A 205 -6.49 13.19 -20.84
C ALA A 205 -7.65 12.21 -20.85
N GLU A 206 -7.74 11.42 -21.92
CA GLU A 206 -8.68 10.30 -21.99
C GLU A 206 -8.31 9.23 -20.95
N ARG A 207 -9.33 8.72 -20.26
CA ARG A 207 -9.18 7.67 -19.26
C ARG A 207 -10.04 6.49 -19.67
N PRO A 208 -9.43 5.48 -20.32
CA PRO A 208 -10.16 4.29 -20.75
C PRO A 208 -10.65 3.49 -19.54
N SER A 209 -11.73 2.76 -19.75
CA SER A 209 -12.17 1.69 -18.85
C SER A 209 -12.09 0.38 -19.59
N ALA A 210 -11.70 -0.67 -18.90
CA ALA A 210 -11.75 -2.04 -19.39
C ALA A 210 -12.72 -2.87 -18.54
N CYS A 211 -13.12 -4.00 -19.10
CA CYS A 211 -14.06 -4.92 -18.48
C CYS A 211 -13.66 -6.35 -18.78
N LEU A 212 -13.65 -7.21 -17.75
CA LEU A 212 -13.29 -8.62 -17.87
C LEU A 212 -14.21 -9.47 -16.99
N PRO A 213 -14.79 -10.57 -17.49
CA PRO A 213 -15.39 -11.58 -16.64
C PRO A 213 -14.30 -12.28 -15.83
N LEU A 214 -14.50 -12.40 -14.52
CA LEU A 214 -13.53 -13.06 -13.64
C LEU A 214 -13.91 -14.55 -13.48
N PRO A 215 -12.97 -15.48 -13.71
CA PRO A 215 -13.18 -16.89 -13.39
C PRO A 215 -13.42 -17.11 -11.89
N GLU A 216 -14.22 -18.13 -11.57
CA GLU A 216 -14.43 -18.56 -10.19
C GLU A 216 -13.12 -18.97 -9.50
N GLY A 217 -13.03 -18.73 -8.20
CA GLY A 217 -11.82 -19.03 -7.42
C GLY A 217 -10.61 -18.16 -7.75
N SER A 218 -10.71 -17.24 -8.73
CA SER A 218 -9.58 -16.37 -9.08
C SER A 218 -9.26 -15.36 -7.97
N THR A 219 -8.00 -14.97 -7.91
CA THR A 219 -7.48 -13.94 -7.01
C THR A 219 -7.03 -12.73 -7.82
N LEU A 220 -7.48 -11.55 -7.43
CA LEU A 220 -7.05 -10.28 -7.98
C LEU A 220 -6.14 -9.57 -6.98
N LEU A 221 -4.93 -9.19 -7.39
CA LEU A 221 -3.95 -8.48 -6.60
C LEU A 221 -3.76 -7.07 -7.16
N LEU A 222 -3.96 -6.07 -6.32
CA LEU A 222 -3.59 -4.68 -6.56
C LEU A 222 -2.45 -4.35 -5.60
N TYR A 223 -1.41 -3.69 -6.07
CA TYR A 223 -0.19 -3.47 -5.29
C TYR A 223 0.51 -2.19 -5.73
N THR A 224 1.22 -1.53 -4.82
CA THR A 224 2.08 -0.39 -5.12
C THR A 224 3.46 -0.84 -5.58
N ASP A 225 4.19 0.05 -6.23
CA ASP A 225 5.49 -0.25 -6.83
C ASP A 225 6.53 -0.73 -5.82
N GLY A 226 6.46 -0.29 -4.55
CA GLY A 226 7.32 -0.77 -3.47
C GLY A 226 7.33 -2.30 -3.30
N LEU A 227 6.27 -3.01 -3.75
CA LEU A 227 6.24 -4.48 -3.73
C LEU A 227 7.15 -5.11 -4.80
N ILE A 228 7.32 -4.45 -5.93
CA ILE A 228 8.02 -4.97 -7.10
C ILE A 228 9.35 -4.27 -7.38
N GLU A 229 9.53 -3.02 -6.94
CA GLU A 229 10.71 -2.24 -7.18
C GLU A 229 11.88 -2.65 -6.28
N ARG A 230 13.05 -2.83 -6.88
CA ARG A 230 14.32 -3.04 -6.18
C ARG A 230 15.41 -2.22 -6.84
N ARG A 231 16.32 -1.67 -6.04
CA ARG A 231 17.45 -0.90 -6.55
C ARG A 231 18.30 -1.73 -7.52
N GLY A 232 18.46 -1.21 -8.74
CA GLY A 232 19.29 -1.84 -9.77
C GLY A 232 18.59 -2.95 -10.57
N GLU A 233 17.31 -3.23 -10.29
CA GLU A 233 16.47 -4.13 -11.11
C GLU A 233 15.49 -3.32 -11.96
N SER A 234 15.09 -3.88 -13.11
CA SER A 234 13.98 -3.32 -13.89
C SER A 234 12.64 -3.68 -13.25
N MET A 235 11.63 -2.85 -13.46
CA MET A 235 10.25 -3.12 -13.00
C MET A 235 9.72 -4.45 -13.57
N ASP A 236 10.10 -4.81 -14.81
CA ASP A 236 9.72 -6.08 -15.44
C ASP A 236 10.22 -7.31 -14.66
N HIS A 237 11.42 -7.24 -14.07
CA HIS A 237 11.93 -8.31 -13.21
C HIS A 237 11.10 -8.42 -11.92
N GLY A 238 10.75 -7.29 -11.30
CA GLY A 238 9.88 -7.27 -10.13
C GLY A 238 8.50 -7.85 -10.41
N MET A 239 7.89 -7.46 -11.52
CA MET A 239 6.61 -7.99 -11.99
C MET A 239 6.69 -9.50 -12.27
N THR A 240 7.75 -9.96 -12.93
CA THR A 240 7.96 -11.38 -13.17
C THR A 240 8.06 -12.17 -11.87
N ARG A 241 8.79 -11.63 -10.90
CA ARG A 241 8.92 -12.23 -9.56
C ARG A 241 7.59 -12.30 -8.83
N LEU A 242 6.80 -11.21 -8.80
CA LEU A 242 5.46 -11.19 -8.20
C LEU A 242 4.55 -12.26 -8.83
N ARG A 243 4.51 -12.31 -10.16
CA ARG A 243 3.72 -13.29 -10.90
C ARG A 243 4.07 -14.74 -10.54
N GLN A 244 5.37 -15.05 -10.47
CA GLN A 244 5.85 -16.40 -10.12
C GLN A 244 5.49 -16.79 -8.68
N HIS A 245 5.64 -15.87 -7.72
CA HIS A 245 5.27 -16.13 -6.33
C HIS A 245 3.77 -16.31 -6.19
N ALA A 246 2.95 -15.44 -6.79
CA ALA A 246 1.50 -15.53 -6.72
C ALA A 246 0.96 -16.84 -7.32
N ALA A 247 1.52 -17.31 -8.43
CA ALA A 247 1.14 -18.57 -9.06
C ALA A 247 1.40 -19.80 -8.15
N VAL A 248 2.51 -19.79 -7.40
CA VAL A 248 2.85 -20.90 -6.49
C VAL A 248 1.96 -20.91 -5.24
N LEU A 249 1.46 -19.76 -4.83
CA LEU A 249 0.69 -19.57 -3.60
C LEU A 249 -0.84 -19.65 -3.81
N VAL A 250 -1.30 -19.99 -5.02
CA VAL A 250 -2.73 -19.93 -5.39
C VAL A 250 -3.63 -20.76 -4.48
N ASP A 251 -3.16 -21.93 -4.03
CA ASP A 251 -3.91 -22.85 -3.17
C ASP A 251 -3.98 -22.45 -1.70
N GLN A 252 -3.18 -21.46 -1.29
CA GLN A 252 -3.16 -20.98 0.10
C GLN A 252 -4.37 -20.09 0.38
N ASP A 253 -4.72 -19.96 1.67
CA ASP A 253 -5.66 -18.94 2.10
C ASP A 253 -5.18 -17.54 1.66
N ILE A 254 -6.11 -16.64 1.34
CA ILE A 254 -5.77 -15.30 0.82
C ILE A 254 -4.95 -14.48 1.82
N ASP A 255 -5.15 -14.69 3.12
CA ASP A 255 -4.37 -14.00 4.15
C ASP A 255 -2.95 -14.56 4.19
N GLU A 256 -2.78 -15.89 4.11
CA GLU A 256 -1.46 -16.54 4.02
C GLU A 256 -0.73 -16.15 2.74
N LEU A 257 -1.41 -16.18 1.59
CA LEU A 257 -0.87 -15.70 0.31
C LEU A 257 -0.36 -14.26 0.42
N SER A 258 -1.15 -13.37 1.02
CA SER A 258 -0.77 -11.96 1.17
C SER A 258 0.43 -11.79 2.10
N ASP A 259 0.50 -12.54 3.20
CA ASP A 259 1.63 -12.52 4.14
C ASP A 259 2.91 -13.06 3.50
N GLU A 260 2.83 -14.16 2.74
CA GLU A 260 3.95 -14.75 2.03
C GLU A 260 4.47 -13.84 0.89
N LEU A 261 3.59 -13.20 0.14
CA LEU A 261 3.98 -12.19 -0.86
C LEU A 261 4.72 -11.03 -0.21
N MET A 262 4.21 -10.49 0.91
CA MET A 262 4.89 -9.44 1.66
C MET A 262 6.25 -9.90 2.16
N ASN A 263 6.34 -11.05 2.80
CA ASN A 263 7.60 -11.57 3.36
C ASN A 263 8.64 -11.89 2.28
N GLY A 264 8.22 -12.46 1.16
CA GLY A 264 9.12 -12.89 0.07
C GLY A 264 9.61 -11.74 -0.81
N LEU A 265 8.85 -10.64 -0.90
CA LEU A 265 9.11 -9.56 -1.84
C LEU A 265 9.65 -8.28 -1.18
N VAL A 266 9.34 -8.02 0.09
CA VAL A 266 9.72 -6.79 0.83
C VAL A 266 11.21 -6.70 1.15
N ALA A 267 11.96 -7.81 1.11
CA ALA A 267 13.39 -7.80 1.43
C ALA A 267 14.18 -6.84 0.51
N GLY A 268 14.60 -5.69 1.06
CA GLY A 268 15.29 -4.62 0.33
C GLY A 268 14.39 -3.53 -0.24
N ALA A 269 13.11 -3.54 0.07
CA ALA A 269 12.22 -2.43 -0.26
C ALA A 269 12.65 -1.14 0.44
N HIS A 270 12.59 -0.04 -0.29
CA HIS A 270 12.97 1.29 0.19
C HIS A 270 11.79 2.25 0.26
N ASP A 271 10.64 1.82 -0.22
CA ASP A 271 9.39 2.56 -0.23
C ASP A 271 8.32 1.86 0.59
N ASP A 272 7.23 2.57 0.82
CA ASP A 272 6.02 1.99 1.41
C ASP A 272 5.44 0.93 0.48
N ILE A 273 4.74 -0.02 1.04
CA ILE A 273 4.10 -1.09 0.28
C ILE A 273 2.65 -1.22 0.72
N ALA A 274 1.75 -1.12 -0.23
CA ALA A 274 0.36 -1.50 -0.08
C ALA A 274 0.04 -2.69 -0.99
N LEU A 275 -0.69 -3.66 -0.46
CA LEU A 275 -1.25 -4.79 -1.19
C LEU A 275 -2.73 -4.91 -0.82
N LEU A 276 -3.59 -4.96 -1.82
CA LEU A 276 -5.01 -5.28 -1.69
C LEU A 276 -5.31 -6.51 -2.52
N ALA A 277 -5.81 -7.56 -1.88
CA ALA A 277 -6.14 -8.83 -2.52
C ALA A 277 -7.63 -9.13 -2.38
N LEU A 278 -8.23 -9.61 -3.46
CA LEU A 278 -9.59 -10.12 -3.52
C LEU A 278 -9.57 -11.54 -4.04
N ARG A 279 -10.28 -12.47 -3.40
CA ARG A 279 -10.54 -13.83 -3.92
C ARG A 279 -12.02 -14.06 -4.10
N LEU A 280 -12.37 -14.57 -5.29
CA LEU A 280 -13.72 -15.01 -5.62
C LEU A 280 -14.03 -16.37 -5.01
N PRO A 281 -15.32 -16.67 -4.74
CA PRO A 281 -15.73 -18.00 -4.33
C PRO A 281 -15.44 -19.01 -5.44
N GLN A 282 -15.09 -20.24 -5.04
CA GLN A 282 -15.19 -21.39 -5.93
C GLN A 282 -16.59 -21.95 -5.78
N SER A 283 -17.23 -22.30 -6.91
CA SER A 283 -18.43 -23.13 -6.84
C SER A 283 -18.02 -24.48 -6.28
N ASP A 284 -18.66 -24.90 -5.18
CA ASP A 284 -18.59 -26.30 -4.76
C ASP A 284 -19.15 -27.15 -5.91
N GLU A 285 -18.27 -27.75 -6.73
CA GLU A 285 -18.73 -28.79 -7.68
C GLU A 285 -19.37 -29.90 -6.87
N GLY A 286 -20.71 -29.82 -6.78
CA GLY A 286 -21.60 -30.95 -6.65
C GLY A 286 -21.29 -31.95 -5.54
N VAL A 287 -21.74 -31.68 -4.33
CA VAL A 287 -22.42 -32.74 -3.60
C VAL A 287 -23.81 -32.85 -4.21
N SER A 288 -23.92 -33.61 -5.31
CA SER A 288 -25.24 -34.10 -5.75
C SER A 288 -25.85 -34.95 -4.64
N PRO A 289 -27.14 -34.76 -4.35
CA PRO A 289 -27.87 -35.49 -3.33
C PRO A 289 -28.01 -36.98 -3.64
#